data_f7f64b1a3cd59b1f6c20049c51848bc1
#
_entry.id   f7f64b1a3cd59b1f6c20049c51848bc1
#
_cell.length_a   1.000
_cell.length_b   1.000
_cell.length_c   1.000
_cell.angle_alpha   90.00
_cell.angle_beta   90.00
_cell.angle_gamma   90.00
#
_symmetry.space_group_name_H-M   'P 1'
#
loop_
_entity.id
_entity.type
_entity.pdbx_description
1 polymer ?
#
loop_
_entity_poly.entity_id
_entity_poly.type
_entity_poly.pdbx_seq_one_letter_code
_entity_poly.pdbx_strand_id
1 'polypeptide(L)'
;MNIGSYTFQEFKRLAENFHGYAAPGLLIGGYMVEMAKARIPEGTLFEAVVETRKCLPDAVQLLTLCSAGNNWMKVHNLGRYAVSLFDKHTGEGVRVSVDPAKLDAFPEIRGWFLKEKPKKDQDEVRLLSEIEEAGDGICKAEPVTMKRRFLGHTHMSAIGLCPMCGEAYPKEDGPVCRGCQGEAPYVTASRVLRRRWAKQRPMT
;
A
#
# COMPACT_ATOMS: atom_id res chain seq x y z
N MET A 1 10.68 -10.76 19.15
CA MET A 1 9.30 -11.19 18.75
C MET A 1 9.34 -11.61 17.30
N ASN A 2 8.62 -12.69 16.91
CA ASN A 2 8.53 -13.12 15.50
C ASN A 2 7.54 -12.25 14.72
N ILE A 3 7.74 -12.18 13.41
CA ILE A 3 6.83 -11.55 12.44
C ILE A 3 6.16 -12.69 11.65
N GLY A 4 4.98 -13.08 12.07
CA GLY A 4 4.34 -14.29 11.59
C GLY A 4 5.13 -15.54 11.93
N SER A 5 5.43 -16.37 10.93
CA SER A 5 6.26 -17.56 11.07
C SER A 5 7.78 -17.28 10.99
N TYR A 6 8.17 -16.02 10.79
CA TYR A 6 9.55 -15.63 10.57
C TYR A 6 10.17 -15.02 11.84
N THR A 7 11.44 -15.32 12.10
CA THR A 7 12.29 -14.51 12.97
C THR A 7 12.48 -13.13 12.34
N PHE A 8 12.91 -12.14 13.11
CA PHE A 8 13.20 -10.81 12.56
C PHE A 8 14.21 -10.86 11.41
N GLN A 9 15.27 -11.67 11.53
CA GLN A 9 16.31 -11.78 10.51
C GLN A 9 15.80 -12.47 9.23
N GLU A 10 14.91 -13.45 9.35
CA GLU A 10 14.28 -14.11 8.20
C GLU A 10 13.33 -13.13 7.49
N PHE A 11 12.51 -12.40 8.25
CA PHE A 11 11.62 -11.41 7.67
C PHE A 11 12.39 -10.25 7.03
N LYS A 12 13.50 -9.82 7.63
CA LYS A 12 14.41 -8.83 7.05
C LYS A 12 14.92 -9.29 5.68
N ARG A 13 15.38 -10.53 5.56
CA ARG A 13 15.82 -11.09 4.25
C ARG A 13 14.68 -11.18 3.24
N LEU A 14 13.48 -11.55 3.69
CA LEU A 14 12.29 -11.58 2.85
C LEU A 14 11.96 -10.18 2.33
N ALA A 15 12.03 -9.17 3.20
CA ALA A 15 11.85 -7.76 2.87
C ALA A 15 12.90 -7.28 1.85
N GLU A 16 14.16 -7.61 2.04
CA GLU A 16 15.25 -7.28 1.10
C GLU A 16 15.00 -7.87 -0.29
N ASN A 17 14.59 -9.12 -0.35
CA ASN A 17 14.32 -9.80 -1.63
C ASN A 17 13.11 -9.22 -2.37
N PHE A 18 12.09 -8.77 -1.66
CA PHE A 18 10.85 -8.25 -2.25
C PHE A 18 10.91 -6.75 -2.54
N HIS A 19 11.40 -5.96 -1.58
CA HIS A 19 11.40 -4.49 -1.63
C HIS A 19 12.71 -3.88 -2.14
N GLY A 20 13.77 -4.72 -2.27
CA GLY A 20 15.11 -4.31 -2.73
C GLY A 20 16.06 -3.93 -1.59
N TYR A 21 15.58 -3.66 -0.39
CA TYR A 21 16.36 -3.42 0.83
C TYR A 21 15.48 -3.60 2.08
N ALA A 22 16.12 -3.75 3.25
CA ALA A 22 15.41 -3.86 4.54
C ALA A 22 14.84 -2.51 4.99
N ALA A 23 13.78 -2.06 4.35
CA ALA A 23 13.16 -0.79 4.68
C ALA A 23 12.60 -0.79 6.12
N PRO A 24 12.99 0.16 7.00
CA PRO A 24 12.46 0.25 8.36
C PRO A 24 10.93 0.23 8.43
N GLY A 25 10.27 0.93 7.50
CA GLY A 25 8.82 0.94 7.41
C GLY A 25 8.24 -0.44 7.12
N LEU A 26 8.85 -1.23 6.23
CA LEU A 26 8.37 -2.57 5.93
C LEU A 26 8.49 -3.49 7.15
N LEU A 27 9.60 -3.40 7.91
CA LEU A 27 9.81 -4.20 9.11
C LEU A 27 8.79 -3.84 10.21
N ILE A 28 8.56 -2.56 10.48
CA ILE A 28 7.49 -2.09 11.37
C ILE A 28 6.12 -2.54 10.85
N GLY A 29 5.91 -2.43 9.53
CA GLY A 29 4.71 -2.91 8.86
C GLY A 29 4.43 -4.38 9.10
N GLY A 30 5.48 -5.21 9.17
CA GLY A 30 5.37 -6.63 9.50
C GLY A 30 4.73 -6.85 10.87
N TYR A 31 5.23 -6.17 11.90
CA TYR A 31 4.63 -6.23 13.25
C TYR A 31 3.19 -5.69 13.27
N MET A 32 2.91 -4.62 12.52
CA MET A 32 1.55 -4.07 12.42
C MET A 32 0.57 -5.07 11.81
N VAL A 33 0.97 -5.77 10.75
CA VAL A 33 0.14 -6.79 10.09
C VAL A 33 -0.12 -7.95 11.04
N GLU A 34 0.90 -8.44 11.76
CA GLU A 34 0.72 -9.53 12.71
C GLU A 34 -0.16 -9.12 13.89
N MET A 35 0.01 -7.89 14.42
CA MET A 35 -0.89 -7.33 15.43
C MET A 35 -2.34 -7.27 14.94
N ALA A 36 -2.57 -6.95 13.68
CA ALA A 36 -3.91 -6.92 13.09
C ALA A 36 -4.48 -8.33 12.93
N LYS A 37 -3.70 -9.27 12.38
CA LYS A 37 -4.10 -10.68 12.21
C LYS A 37 -4.49 -11.33 13.52
N ALA A 38 -3.74 -11.09 14.59
CA ALA A 38 -4.03 -11.63 15.92
C ALA A 38 -5.37 -11.16 16.51
N ARG A 39 -6.01 -10.14 15.93
CA ARG A 39 -7.29 -9.58 16.39
C ARG A 39 -8.46 -9.86 15.43
N ILE A 40 -8.20 -10.53 14.33
CA ILE A 40 -9.23 -11.04 13.42
C ILE A 40 -9.53 -12.48 13.83
N PRO A 41 -10.81 -12.89 13.93
CA PRO A 41 -11.16 -14.26 14.23
C PRO A 41 -10.55 -15.25 13.24
N GLU A 42 -10.10 -16.40 13.74
CA GLU A 42 -9.53 -17.45 12.90
C GLU A 42 -10.52 -17.89 11.81
N GLY A 43 -10.02 -18.17 10.60
CA GLY A 43 -10.86 -18.56 9.46
C GLY A 43 -11.58 -17.41 8.76
N THR A 44 -11.46 -16.17 9.26
CA THR A 44 -12.07 -15.01 8.59
C THR A 44 -11.42 -14.76 7.23
N LEU A 45 -12.24 -14.62 6.20
CA LEU A 45 -11.80 -14.10 4.92
C LEU A 45 -11.73 -12.58 4.98
N PHE A 46 -10.54 -12.05 5.16
CA PHE A 46 -10.34 -10.62 5.33
C PHE A 46 -9.74 -9.96 4.10
N GLU A 47 -10.01 -8.67 3.98
CA GLU A 47 -9.37 -7.73 3.06
C GLU A 47 -8.56 -6.68 3.84
N ALA A 48 -7.70 -5.95 3.13
CA ALA A 48 -6.85 -4.92 3.71
C ALA A 48 -7.11 -3.55 3.08
N VAL A 49 -7.09 -2.52 3.92
CA VAL A 49 -6.94 -1.12 3.49
C VAL A 49 -5.69 -0.54 4.11
N VAL A 50 -4.81 0.01 3.27
CA VAL A 50 -3.56 0.66 3.69
C VAL A 50 -3.66 2.15 3.45
N GLU A 51 -3.30 2.97 4.46
CA GLU A 51 -3.48 4.43 4.42
C GLU A 51 -2.24 5.18 3.91
N THR A 52 -1.24 4.47 3.40
CA THR A 52 -0.01 4.99 2.81
C THR A 52 0.40 4.21 1.57
N ARG A 53 1.16 4.85 0.67
CA ARG A 53 1.83 4.19 -0.46
C ARG A 53 3.27 3.77 -0.16
N LYS A 54 3.76 3.96 1.08
CA LYS A 54 5.14 3.70 1.46
C LYS A 54 5.26 2.38 2.21
N CYS A 55 6.14 1.49 1.78
CA CYS A 55 6.57 0.24 2.46
C CYS A 55 5.45 -0.67 3.02
N LEU A 56 4.44 -0.12 3.70
CA LEU A 56 3.40 -0.87 4.39
C LEU A 56 2.54 -1.77 3.46
N PRO A 57 2.21 -1.38 2.20
CA PRO A 57 1.56 -2.28 1.25
C PRO A 57 2.36 -3.57 1.02
N ASP A 58 3.68 -3.48 0.99
CA ASP A 58 4.55 -4.63 0.77
C ASP A 58 4.55 -5.58 1.96
N ALA A 59 4.51 -5.06 3.20
CA ALA A 59 4.35 -5.89 4.40
C ALA A 59 3.03 -6.67 4.38
N VAL A 60 1.93 -6.04 3.94
CA VAL A 60 0.64 -6.71 3.78
C VAL A 60 0.73 -7.84 2.75
N GLN A 61 1.34 -7.59 1.60
CA GLN A 61 1.51 -8.59 0.53
C GLN A 61 2.40 -9.78 0.94
N LEU A 62 3.43 -9.54 1.75
CA LEU A 62 4.32 -10.57 2.23
C LEU A 62 3.70 -11.49 3.28
N LEU A 63 2.80 -10.96 4.11
CA LEU A 63 2.29 -11.66 5.30
C LEU A 63 0.82 -12.10 5.20
N THR A 64 0.16 -11.75 4.10
CA THR A 64 -1.26 -12.07 3.88
C THR A 64 -1.51 -12.48 2.43
N LEU A 65 -2.73 -12.96 2.17
CA LEU A 65 -3.17 -13.18 0.79
C LEU A 65 -3.68 -11.89 0.11
N CYS A 66 -3.68 -10.75 0.83
CA CYS A 66 -4.14 -9.49 0.29
C CYS A 66 -3.05 -8.85 -0.58
N SER A 67 -3.33 -8.69 -1.86
CA SER A 67 -2.43 -8.01 -2.79
C SER A 67 -3.19 -6.96 -3.62
N ALA A 68 -2.43 -6.04 -4.22
CA ALA A 68 -3.00 -5.10 -5.18
C ALA A 68 -3.55 -5.82 -6.42
N GLY A 69 -2.89 -6.90 -6.85
CA GLY A 69 -3.27 -7.67 -8.05
C GLY A 69 -4.57 -8.45 -7.90
N ASN A 70 -4.87 -9.01 -6.71
CA ASN A 70 -6.14 -9.71 -6.46
C ASN A 70 -7.24 -8.77 -5.92
N ASN A 71 -6.95 -7.48 -5.78
CA ASN A 71 -7.86 -6.45 -5.27
C ASN A 71 -8.37 -6.69 -3.82
N TRP A 72 -7.69 -7.55 -3.05
CA TRP A 72 -7.98 -7.74 -1.62
C TRP A 72 -7.21 -6.76 -0.74
N MET A 73 -6.25 -6.03 -1.33
CA MET A 73 -5.62 -4.89 -0.71
C MET A 73 -5.95 -3.63 -1.49
N LYS A 74 -6.47 -2.62 -0.80
CA LYS A 74 -6.75 -1.29 -1.36
C LYS A 74 -5.85 -0.25 -0.69
N VAL A 75 -5.12 0.52 -1.50
CA VAL A 75 -4.31 1.63 -0.99
C VAL A 75 -5.13 2.91 -1.06
N HIS A 76 -5.64 3.34 0.09
CA HIS A 76 -6.35 4.61 0.24
C HIS A 76 -5.43 5.62 0.93
N ASN A 77 -4.59 6.29 0.13
CA ASN A 77 -3.52 7.13 0.65
C ASN A 77 -4.04 8.36 1.41
N LEU A 78 -4.02 8.28 2.74
CA LEU A 78 -4.37 9.36 3.66
C LEU A 78 -3.13 10.03 4.26
N GLY A 79 -1.92 9.62 3.85
CA GLY A 79 -0.65 10.09 4.41
C GLY A 79 -0.36 9.57 5.82
N ARG A 80 -1.13 8.59 6.32
CA ARG A 80 -0.97 7.99 7.64
C ARG A 80 -0.36 6.59 7.53
N TYR A 81 0.54 6.25 8.44
CA TYR A 81 1.15 4.93 8.47
C TYR A 81 0.24 3.97 9.26
N ALA A 82 -0.75 3.43 8.58
CA ALA A 82 -1.79 2.59 9.17
C ALA A 82 -2.32 1.56 8.18
N VAL A 83 -2.72 0.41 8.71
CA VAL A 83 -3.38 -0.68 8.00
C VAL A 83 -4.63 -1.12 8.74
N SER A 84 -5.68 -1.41 8.01
CA SER A 84 -6.88 -2.07 8.54
C SER A 84 -7.03 -3.43 7.87
N LEU A 85 -7.24 -4.48 8.68
CA LEU A 85 -7.74 -5.78 8.22
C LEU A 85 -9.19 -5.90 8.65
N PHE A 86 -10.06 -6.38 7.78
CA PHE A 86 -11.49 -6.46 8.06
C PHE A 86 -12.15 -7.63 7.32
N ASP A 87 -13.15 -8.21 7.94
CA ASP A 87 -13.99 -9.25 7.31
C ASP A 87 -14.66 -8.68 6.07
N LYS A 88 -14.48 -9.34 4.93
CA LYS A 88 -14.97 -8.87 3.63
C LYS A 88 -16.49 -8.84 3.51
N HIS A 89 -17.22 -9.57 4.38
CA HIS A 89 -18.68 -9.64 4.35
C HIS A 89 -19.34 -8.65 5.29
N THR A 90 -18.82 -8.55 6.54
CA THR A 90 -19.38 -7.68 7.57
C THR A 90 -18.77 -6.29 7.57
N GLY A 91 -17.51 -6.18 7.15
CA GLY A 91 -16.72 -4.95 7.26
C GLY A 91 -16.17 -4.69 8.66
N GLU A 92 -16.43 -5.54 9.62
CA GLU A 92 -15.86 -5.44 10.96
C GLU A 92 -14.38 -5.83 10.93
N GLY A 93 -13.56 -5.10 11.66
CA GLY A 93 -12.13 -5.33 11.62
C GLY A 93 -11.34 -4.53 12.64
N VAL A 94 -10.06 -4.48 12.42
CA VAL A 94 -9.11 -3.78 13.27
C VAL A 94 -8.21 -2.87 12.43
N ARG A 95 -7.98 -1.68 12.92
CA ARG A 95 -7.00 -0.74 12.38
C ARG A 95 -5.80 -0.67 13.30
N VAL A 96 -4.61 -0.84 12.73
CA VAL A 96 -3.33 -0.73 13.43
C VAL A 96 -2.53 0.43 12.86
N SER A 97 -1.95 1.23 13.75
CA SER A 97 -1.07 2.35 13.40
C SER A 97 0.09 2.44 14.38
N VAL A 98 1.18 3.08 13.98
CA VAL A 98 2.23 3.49 14.93
C VAL A 98 1.65 4.53 15.89
N ASP A 99 1.94 4.37 17.19
CA ASP A 99 1.56 5.32 18.23
C ASP A 99 2.73 6.27 18.55
N PRO A 100 2.68 7.55 18.15
CA PRO A 100 3.77 8.48 18.39
C PRO A 100 4.15 8.64 19.86
N ALA A 101 3.19 8.47 20.80
CA ALA A 101 3.46 8.59 22.23
C ALA A 101 4.34 7.45 22.78
N LYS A 102 4.44 6.34 22.05
CA LYS A 102 5.28 5.19 22.43
C LYS A 102 6.70 5.25 21.84
N LEU A 103 6.98 6.23 20.99
CA LEU A 103 8.28 6.34 20.32
C LEU A 103 9.36 6.97 21.19
N ASP A 104 9.03 7.57 22.32
CA ASP A 104 9.99 8.23 23.21
C ASP A 104 11.04 7.26 23.77
N ALA A 105 10.69 5.98 23.92
CA ALA A 105 11.62 4.93 24.33
C ALA A 105 12.60 4.47 23.22
N PHE A 106 12.35 4.86 21.97
CA PHE A 106 13.08 4.40 20.78
C PHE A 106 13.51 5.59 19.92
N PRO A 107 14.57 6.30 20.29
CA PRO A 107 14.95 7.58 19.70
C PRO A 107 15.33 7.50 18.21
N GLU A 108 15.89 6.38 17.74
CA GLU A 108 16.19 6.22 16.31
C GLU A 108 14.91 5.98 15.49
N ILE A 109 13.98 5.15 16.00
CA ILE A 109 12.65 4.98 15.37
C ILE A 109 11.92 6.32 15.34
N ARG A 110 11.90 7.06 16.46
CA ARG A 110 11.26 8.37 16.55
C ARG A 110 11.85 9.34 15.52
N GLY A 111 13.17 9.51 15.52
CA GLY A 111 13.86 10.43 14.63
C GLY A 111 13.65 10.09 13.15
N TRP A 112 13.62 8.80 12.82
CA TRP A 112 13.32 8.31 11.47
C TRP A 112 11.85 8.52 11.09
N PHE A 113 10.92 8.11 11.96
CA PHE A 113 9.47 8.12 11.69
C PHE A 113 8.91 9.54 11.58
N LEU A 114 9.25 10.40 12.54
CA LEU A 114 8.80 11.80 12.59
C LEU A 114 9.64 12.74 11.73
N LYS A 115 10.70 12.22 11.06
CA LYS A 115 11.63 13.02 10.24
C LYS A 115 12.38 14.11 11.02
N GLU A 116 12.66 13.85 12.29
CA GLU A 116 13.43 14.75 13.16
C GLU A 116 14.93 14.76 12.81
N LYS A 117 15.42 13.69 12.15
CA LYS A 117 16.81 13.56 11.67
C LYS A 117 16.85 13.42 10.14
N PRO A 118 17.73 14.14 9.44
CA PRO A 118 18.03 13.88 8.02
C PRO A 118 18.53 12.45 7.82
N LYS A 119 18.26 11.86 6.63
CA LYS A 119 18.65 10.47 6.35
C LYS A 119 20.14 10.19 6.57
N LYS A 120 21.03 11.15 6.24
CA LYS A 120 22.48 11.04 6.40
C LYS A 120 22.95 10.94 7.86
N ASP A 121 22.13 11.41 8.80
CA ASP A 121 22.44 11.47 10.25
C ASP A 121 21.71 10.35 11.03
N GLN A 122 21.05 9.42 10.32
CA GLN A 122 20.37 8.27 10.91
C GLN A 122 21.38 7.12 11.08
N ASP A 123 21.40 6.51 12.26
CA ASP A 123 22.12 5.28 12.53
C ASP A 123 21.24 4.08 12.12
N GLU A 124 21.49 3.53 10.93
CA GLU A 124 20.69 2.44 10.38
C GLU A 124 20.81 1.16 11.21
N VAL A 125 21.98 0.86 11.75
CA VAL A 125 22.20 -0.32 12.57
C VAL A 125 21.39 -0.24 13.85
N ARG A 126 21.46 0.87 14.53
CA ARG A 126 20.71 1.13 15.75
C ARG A 126 19.21 1.21 15.49
N LEU A 127 18.79 1.84 14.39
CA LEU A 127 17.39 1.88 13.99
C LEU A 127 16.79 0.48 13.80
N LEU A 128 17.51 -0.42 13.12
CA LEU A 128 17.06 -1.80 12.92
C LEU A 128 17.03 -2.58 14.23
N SER A 129 18.00 -2.35 15.12
CA SER A 129 18.01 -2.95 16.46
C SER A 129 16.83 -2.48 17.31
N GLU A 130 16.53 -1.19 17.30
CA GLU A 130 15.37 -0.64 18.02
C GLU A 130 14.05 -1.19 17.46
N ILE A 131 13.94 -1.41 16.13
CA ILE A 131 12.74 -2.02 15.53
C ILE A 131 12.56 -3.46 15.99
N GLU A 132 13.65 -4.25 16.04
CA GLU A 132 13.61 -5.63 16.54
C GLU A 132 13.20 -5.69 18.02
N GLU A 133 13.75 -4.80 18.83
CA GLU A 133 13.44 -4.68 20.26
C GLU A 133 12.00 -4.23 20.50
N ALA A 134 11.57 -3.17 19.84
CA ALA A 134 10.24 -2.57 19.98
C ALA A 134 9.12 -3.52 19.54
N GLY A 135 9.35 -4.30 18.50
CA GLY A 135 8.34 -5.18 17.96
C GLY A 135 7.03 -4.45 17.64
N ASP A 136 5.92 -5.00 18.10
CA ASP A 136 4.60 -4.38 18.01
C ASP A 136 4.29 -3.39 19.15
N GLY A 137 5.18 -3.27 20.12
CA GLY A 137 5.02 -2.40 21.28
C GLY A 137 4.81 -0.91 20.96
N ILE A 138 5.35 -0.44 19.83
CA ILE A 138 5.16 0.93 19.34
C ILE A 138 3.84 1.13 18.58
N CYS A 139 3.04 0.09 18.42
CA CYS A 139 1.79 0.15 17.69
C CYS A 139 0.60 0.33 18.64
N LYS A 140 -0.50 0.79 18.07
CA LYS A 140 -1.83 0.76 18.66
C LYS A 140 -2.83 0.16 17.70
N ALA A 141 -3.81 -0.55 18.25
CA ALA A 141 -4.90 -1.17 17.52
C ALA A 141 -6.24 -0.61 18.01
N GLU A 142 -7.16 -0.38 17.09
CA GLU A 142 -8.53 0.06 17.39
C GLU A 142 -9.53 -0.73 16.54
N PRO A 143 -10.70 -1.12 17.06
CA PRO A 143 -11.75 -1.73 16.26
C PRO A 143 -12.28 -0.73 15.26
N VAL A 144 -12.62 -1.20 14.06
CA VAL A 144 -13.19 -0.38 12.99
C VAL A 144 -14.30 -1.12 12.25
N THR A 145 -15.23 -0.36 11.69
CA THR A 145 -16.22 -0.88 10.73
C THR A 145 -16.03 -0.14 9.41
N MET A 146 -15.81 -0.88 8.35
CA MET A 146 -15.56 -0.34 7.02
C MET A 146 -16.83 0.28 6.42
N LYS A 147 -16.67 1.44 5.78
CA LYS A 147 -17.78 2.06 5.03
C LYS A 147 -18.15 1.17 3.84
N ARG A 148 -19.44 1.04 3.54
CA ARG A 148 -19.99 0.18 2.46
C ARG A 148 -19.25 0.30 1.13
N ARG A 149 -18.80 1.49 0.76
CA ARG A 149 -18.07 1.73 -0.50
C ARG A 149 -16.72 1.01 -0.62
N PHE A 150 -16.18 0.50 0.49
CA PHE A 150 -14.94 -0.28 0.53
C PHE A 150 -15.19 -1.78 0.61
N LEU A 151 -16.45 -2.21 0.77
CA LEU A 151 -16.84 -3.61 0.80
C LEU A 151 -17.20 -4.10 -0.60
N GLY A 152 -16.93 -5.37 -0.85
CA GLY A 152 -17.26 -6.05 -2.09
C GLY A 152 -16.30 -5.73 -3.24
N HIS A 153 -16.44 -6.51 -4.30
CA HIS A 153 -15.69 -6.36 -5.54
C HIS A 153 -16.63 -5.85 -6.63
N THR A 154 -16.20 -4.83 -7.35
CA THR A 154 -16.85 -4.46 -8.60
C THR A 154 -16.51 -5.55 -9.62
N HIS A 155 -17.52 -6.24 -10.14
CA HIS A 155 -17.30 -7.14 -11.28
C HIS A 155 -16.80 -6.32 -12.46
N MET A 156 -15.85 -6.91 -13.20
CA MET A 156 -15.37 -6.29 -14.42
C MET A 156 -16.53 -6.13 -15.41
N SER A 157 -16.72 -4.91 -15.92
CA SER A 157 -17.74 -4.63 -16.91
C SER A 157 -17.38 -5.24 -18.27
N ALA A 158 -18.30 -5.16 -19.24
CA ALA A 158 -18.04 -5.58 -20.61
C ALA A 158 -16.79 -4.87 -21.17
N ILE A 159 -15.93 -5.64 -21.81
CA ILE A 159 -14.71 -5.13 -22.48
C ILE A 159 -15.06 -4.67 -23.89
N GLY A 160 -14.51 -3.55 -24.30
CA GLY A 160 -14.57 -3.02 -25.67
C GLY A 160 -13.20 -2.65 -26.19
N LEU A 161 -13.13 -2.34 -27.48
CA LEU A 161 -11.93 -1.78 -28.10
C LEU A 161 -12.04 -0.26 -28.15
N CYS A 162 -11.02 0.44 -27.66
CA CYS A 162 -10.97 1.90 -27.67
C CYS A 162 -10.89 2.42 -29.11
N PRO A 163 -11.83 3.27 -29.57
CA PRO A 163 -11.82 3.78 -30.95
C PRO A 163 -10.63 4.70 -31.24
N MET A 164 -9.93 5.19 -30.21
CA MET A 164 -8.78 6.08 -30.40
C MET A 164 -7.43 5.35 -30.47
N CYS A 165 -7.21 4.33 -29.63
CA CYS A 165 -5.93 3.60 -29.57
C CYS A 165 -6.01 2.14 -29.98
N GLY A 166 -7.22 1.55 -30.09
CA GLY A 166 -7.43 0.15 -30.43
C GLY A 166 -7.25 -0.83 -29.28
N GLU A 167 -6.84 -0.37 -28.09
CA GLU A 167 -6.64 -1.25 -26.91
C GLU A 167 -7.96 -1.66 -26.27
N ALA A 168 -7.99 -2.86 -25.70
CA ALA A 168 -9.12 -3.33 -24.91
C ALA A 168 -9.24 -2.55 -23.60
N TYR A 169 -10.46 -2.19 -23.21
CA TYR A 169 -10.72 -1.44 -21.99
C TYR A 169 -12.13 -1.74 -21.43
N PRO A 170 -12.39 -1.53 -20.12
CA PRO A 170 -13.72 -1.63 -19.53
C PRO A 170 -14.65 -0.55 -20.10
N LYS A 171 -15.81 -0.94 -20.66
CA LYS A 171 -16.75 0.04 -21.25
C LYS A 171 -17.34 1.04 -20.27
N GLU A 172 -17.33 0.69 -18.97
CA GLU A 172 -17.75 1.59 -17.89
C GLU A 172 -16.84 2.81 -17.73
N ASP A 173 -15.59 2.75 -18.21
CA ASP A 173 -14.66 3.88 -18.20
C ASP A 173 -15.09 5.01 -19.15
N GLY A 174 -16.07 4.78 -20.02
CA GLY A 174 -16.62 5.78 -20.93
C GLY A 174 -16.44 5.44 -22.42
N PRO A 175 -16.61 6.42 -23.33
CA PRO A 175 -16.57 6.18 -24.78
C PRO A 175 -15.18 5.86 -25.31
N VAL A 176 -14.12 6.17 -24.56
CA VAL A 176 -12.71 5.84 -24.85
C VAL A 176 -12.02 5.42 -23.56
N CYS A 177 -10.91 4.67 -23.65
CA CYS A 177 -10.17 4.24 -22.47
C CYS A 177 -9.61 5.45 -21.69
N ARG A 178 -9.39 5.28 -20.39
CA ARG A 178 -8.88 6.33 -19.47
C ARG A 178 -7.56 6.93 -19.96
N GLY A 179 -6.68 6.12 -20.55
CA GLY A 179 -5.46 6.62 -21.19
C GLY A 179 -5.74 7.63 -22.30
N CYS A 180 -6.77 7.40 -23.12
CA CYS A 180 -7.19 8.32 -24.18
C CYS A 180 -7.97 9.53 -23.66
N GLN A 181 -8.59 9.43 -22.49
CA GLN A 181 -9.19 10.56 -21.77
C GLN A 181 -8.13 11.52 -21.19
N GLY A 182 -6.85 11.14 -21.19
CA GLY A 182 -5.76 12.00 -20.71
C GLY A 182 -5.10 11.55 -19.41
N GLU A 183 -5.52 10.43 -18.82
CA GLU A 183 -4.97 9.92 -17.56
C GLU A 183 -3.64 9.15 -17.74
N ALA A 184 -3.20 8.88 -19.00
CA ALA A 184 -1.92 8.22 -19.22
C ALA A 184 -0.76 9.09 -18.70
N PRO A 185 0.17 8.52 -17.91
CA PRO A 185 1.31 9.27 -17.37
C PRO A 185 2.42 9.51 -18.42
N TYR A 186 2.21 9.13 -19.66
CA TYR A 186 3.17 9.22 -20.76
C TYR A 186 2.50 9.79 -22.02
N VAL A 187 3.34 10.21 -22.99
CA VAL A 187 2.91 10.65 -24.32
C VAL A 187 3.48 9.67 -25.33
N THR A 188 2.62 9.03 -26.11
CA THR A 188 3.06 8.14 -27.19
C THR A 188 3.54 8.92 -28.42
N ALA A 189 4.51 8.39 -29.18
CA ALA A 189 5.02 9.00 -30.40
C ALA A 189 3.91 9.32 -31.41
N SER A 190 2.90 8.47 -31.55
CA SER A 190 1.74 8.70 -32.40
C SER A 190 0.91 9.93 -32.00
N ARG A 191 0.80 10.24 -30.70
CA ARG A 191 0.12 11.46 -30.20
C ARG A 191 0.96 12.71 -30.42
N VAL A 192 2.30 12.61 -30.33
CA VAL A 192 3.22 13.72 -30.66
C VAL A 192 3.12 14.10 -32.11
N LEU A 193 3.13 13.11 -33.02
CA LEU A 193 3.00 13.31 -34.45
C LEU A 193 1.64 13.94 -34.80
N ARG A 194 0.52 13.45 -34.26
CA ARG A 194 -0.81 14.03 -34.53
C ARG A 194 -0.93 15.49 -34.06
N ARG A 195 -0.32 15.87 -32.92
CA ARG A 195 -0.29 17.27 -32.48
C ARG A 195 0.57 18.17 -33.37
N ARG A 196 1.68 17.68 -33.96
CA ARG A 196 2.47 18.41 -34.94
C ARG A 196 1.69 18.65 -36.21
N TRP A 197 0.98 17.64 -36.72
CA TRP A 197 0.14 17.74 -37.90
C TRP A 197 -1.07 18.68 -37.74
N ALA A 198 -1.71 18.66 -36.56
CA ALA A 198 -2.82 19.56 -36.25
C ALA A 198 -2.41 21.05 -36.21
N LYS A 199 -1.16 21.36 -35.85
CA LYS A 199 -0.62 22.73 -35.85
C LYS A 199 -0.12 23.21 -37.21
N GLN A 200 0.00 22.31 -38.20
CA GLN A 200 0.49 22.64 -39.57
C GLN A 200 -0.63 22.74 -40.61
N ARG A 201 -1.91 22.65 -40.21
CA ARG A 201 -3.00 22.94 -41.16
C ARG A 201 -3.10 24.44 -41.33
N PRO A 202 -2.89 24.98 -42.58
CA PRO A 202 -3.17 26.38 -42.83
C PRO A 202 -4.66 26.63 -42.62
N MET A 203 -4.99 27.72 -41.95
CA MET A 203 -6.37 28.22 -41.91
C MET A 203 -6.72 28.66 -43.34
N THR A 204 -7.55 27.88 -44.00
CA THR A 204 -8.25 28.28 -45.24
C THR A 204 -9.54 28.95 -44.83
#